data_a9feaf72eeaefb7f33b3b57a0cbcf9a3
#
_entry.id   a9feaf72eeaefb7f33b3b57a0cbcf9a3
#
_cell.length_a   1.000
_cell.length_b   1.000
_cell.length_c   1.000
_cell.angle_alpha   90.00
_cell.angle_beta   90.00
_cell.angle_gamma   90.00
#
_symmetry.space_group_name_H-M   'P 1'
#
loop_
_entity.id
_entity.type
_entity.pdbx_description
1 polymer ?
#
loop_
_entity_poly.entity_id
_entity_poly.type
_entity_poly.pdbx_seq_one_letter_code
_entity_poly.pdbx_strand_id
1 'polypeptide(L)'
;MITVSVPHGISVGASFLSDGDQQRKSWYMFFFQLPIADLAVPTNNFDFINRLWTDWSPNWPDYKSYADKTIEVLSKDNVLSKALAYYRCTFQESLQTERINSLTSELSAQTIKVPSLYLHGENDGCIGANLSEGMENFFDDLETKILPDCGHFLHLEKPEEVNNIILDFLSG
;
A
#
# COMPACT_ATOMS: atom_id res chain seq x y z
N MET A 1 -3.80 7.40 15.63
CA MET A 1 -3.24 7.28 14.25
C MET A 1 -4.23 6.50 13.38
N ILE A 2 -4.35 6.78 12.08
CA ILE A 2 -5.22 6.00 11.17
C ILE A 2 -4.36 5.52 10.01
N THR A 3 -4.42 4.23 9.68
CA THR A 3 -3.76 3.64 8.52
C THR A 3 -4.77 2.85 7.67
N VAL A 4 -4.60 2.90 6.35
CA VAL A 4 -5.54 2.31 5.39
C VAL A 4 -4.77 1.45 4.40
N SER A 5 -5.13 0.18 4.27
CA SER A 5 -4.57 -0.80 3.32
C SER A 5 -3.06 -1.07 3.43
N VAL A 6 -2.38 -0.51 4.44
CA VAL A 6 -0.95 -0.72 4.64
C VAL A 6 -0.71 -1.21 6.06
N PRO A 7 -0.48 -2.52 6.26
CA PRO A 7 -0.17 -3.08 7.57
C PRO A 7 1.22 -2.63 8.07
N HIS A 8 1.54 -3.01 9.30
CA HIS A 8 2.85 -2.69 9.88
C HIS A 8 3.98 -3.23 9.01
N GLY A 9 5.04 -2.44 8.81
CA GLY A 9 6.12 -2.76 7.88
C GLY A 9 6.81 -4.10 8.16
N ILE A 10 6.90 -4.54 9.42
CA ILE A 10 7.45 -5.86 9.79
C ILE A 10 6.56 -6.98 9.24
N SER A 11 5.22 -6.87 9.34
CA SER A 11 4.30 -7.87 8.79
C SER A 11 4.45 -7.99 7.27
N VAL A 12 4.52 -6.86 6.57
CA VAL A 12 4.74 -6.84 5.11
C VAL A 12 6.11 -7.44 4.76
N GLY A 13 7.18 -7.04 5.46
CA GLY A 13 8.53 -7.54 5.22
C GLY A 13 8.65 -9.05 5.43
N ALA A 14 8.05 -9.57 6.49
CA ALA A 14 8.03 -11.00 6.77
C ALA A 14 7.27 -11.80 5.70
N SER A 15 6.17 -11.26 5.19
CA SER A 15 5.36 -11.91 4.15
C SER A 15 6.11 -12.07 2.82
N PHE A 16 7.02 -11.16 2.48
CA PHE A 16 7.87 -11.31 1.30
C PHE A 16 8.81 -12.51 1.37
N LEU A 17 9.10 -13.00 2.57
CA LEU A 17 9.98 -14.16 2.77
C LEU A 17 9.21 -15.49 2.84
N SER A 18 7.96 -15.48 3.28
CA SER A 18 7.26 -16.71 3.66
C SER A 18 5.86 -16.89 3.06
N ASP A 19 5.24 -15.84 2.53
CA ASP A 19 3.88 -15.88 1.99
C ASP A 19 3.90 -15.82 0.44
N GLY A 20 3.67 -16.96 -0.20
CA GLY A 20 3.68 -17.06 -1.66
C GLY A 20 2.52 -16.31 -2.33
N ASP A 21 1.41 -16.08 -1.64
CA ASP A 21 0.30 -15.31 -2.17
C ASP A 21 0.63 -13.81 -2.12
N GLN A 22 1.23 -13.34 -1.02
CA GLN A 22 1.70 -11.97 -0.94
C GLN A 22 2.83 -11.70 -1.93
N GLN A 23 3.75 -12.63 -2.14
CA GLN A 23 4.78 -12.50 -3.17
C GLN A 23 4.17 -12.29 -4.56
N ARG A 24 3.09 -13.03 -4.89
CA ARG A 24 2.36 -12.86 -6.15
C ARG A 24 1.63 -11.51 -6.22
N LYS A 25 0.97 -11.09 -5.16
CA LYS A 25 0.31 -9.77 -5.10
C LYS A 25 1.31 -8.63 -5.25
N SER A 26 2.50 -8.77 -4.67
CA SER A 26 3.56 -7.75 -4.67
C SER A 26 4.52 -7.84 -5.87
N TRP A 27 4.24 -8.65 -6.89
CA TRP A 27 5.13 -8.87 -8.04
C TRP A 27 5.61 -7.57 -8.69
N TYR A 28 4.75 -6.55 -8.73
CA TYR A 28 5.06 -5.25 -9.33
C TYR A 28 6.17 -4.51 -8.57
N MET A 29 6.26 -4.66 -7.25
CA MET A 29 7.31 -4.04 -6.43
C MET A 29 8.70 -4.59 -6.80
N PHE A 30 8.78 -5.90 -7.07
CA PHE A 30 10.01 -6.54 -7.55
C PHE A 30 10.30 -6.18 -9.02
N PHE A 31 9.27 -6.08 -9.85
CA PHE A 31 9.41 -5.63 -11.23
C PHE A 31 9.97 -4.20 -11.32
N PHE A 32 9.52 -3.30 -10.45
CA PHE A 32 9.98 -1.91 -10.41
C PHE A 32 11.46 -1.76 -10.04
N GLN A 33 12.10 -2.80 -9.49
CA GLN A 33 13.54 -2.79 -9.24
C GLN A 33 14.35 -2.86 -10.56
N LEU A 34 13.77 -3.35 -11.63
CA LEU A 34 14.43 -3.55 -12.90
C LEU A 34 14.38 -2.28 -13.77
N PRO A 35 15.47 -1.94 -14.50
CA PRO A 35 15.47 -0.79 -15.42
C PRO A 35 14.38 -0.86 -16.50
N ILE A 36 13.95 -2.04 -16.89
CA ILE A 36 12.89 -2.21 -17.89
C ILE A 36 11.55 -1.59 -17.44
N ALA A 37 11.33 -1.42 -16.14
CA ALA A 37 10.10 -0.81 -15.63
C ALA A 37 9.92 0.64 -16.13
N ASP A 38 11.01 1.40 -16.28
CA ASP A 38 10.96 2.77 -16.81
C ASP A 38 10.42 2.84 -18.25
N LEU A 39 10.56 1.77 -19.01
CA LEU A 39 10.06 1.64 -20.37
C LEU A 39 8.69 0.96 -20.43
N ALA A 40 8.47 -0.07 -19.61
CA ALA A 40 7.27 -0.87 -19.64
C ALA A 40 6.05 -0.16 -19.08
N VAL A 41 6.21 0.59 -17.97
CA VAL A 41 5.08 1.25 -17.30
C VAL A 41 4.40 2.30 -18.19
N PRO A 42 5.10 3.19 -18.92
CA PRO A 42 4.45 4.18 -19.78
C PRO A 42 3.96 3.62 -21.13
N THR A 43 4.34 2.38 -21.49
CA THR A 43 3.95 1.74 -22.74
C THR A 43 2.42 1.60 -22.82
N ASN A 44 1.85 1.71 -24.05
CA ASN A 44 0.43 1.61 -24.31
C ASN A 44 -0.40 2.59 -23.45
N ASN A 45 0.04 3.83 -23.34
CA ASN A 45 -0.63 4.86 -22.56
C ASN A 45 -0.85 4.45 -21.09
N PHE A 46 0.19 3.94 -20.45
CA PHE A 46 0.15 3.48 -19.04
C PHE A 46 -0.86 2.36 -18.75
N ASP A 47 -1.13 1.48 -19.70
CA ASP A 47 -2.01 0.33 -19.49
C ASP A 47 -1.57 -0.53 -18.28
N PHE A 48 -0.28 -0.53 -17.97
CA PHE A 48 0.27 -1.13 -16.75
C PHE A 48 -0.42 -0.61 -15.47
N ILE A 49 -0.68 0.68 -15.39
CA ILE A 49 -1.35 1.31 -14.23
C ILE A 49 -2.81 0.87 -14.17
N ASN A 50 -3.52 0.85 -15.30
CA ASN A 50 -4.91 0.36 -15.32
C ASN A 50 -4.99 -1.09 -14.80
N ARG A 51 -4.05 -1.96 -15.22
CA ARG A 51 -3.98 -3.33 -14.74
C ARG A 51 -3.74 -3.40 -13.23
N LEU A 52 -2.82 -2.61 -12.67
CA LEU A 52 -2.62 -2.58 -11.22
C LEU A 52 -3.89 -2.18 -10.47
N TRP A 53 -4.62 -1.18 -10.95
CA TRP A 53 -5.87 -0.76 -10.32
C TRP A 53 -6.92 -1.87 -10.33
N THR A 54 -7.06 -2.60 -11.43
CA THR A 54 -7.99 -3.74 -11.52
C THR A 54 -7.54 -4.93 -10.68
N ASP A 55 -6.24 -5.19 -10.61
CA ASP A 55 -5.70 -6.29 -9.80
C ASP A 55 -5.86 -5.98 -8.30
N TRP A 56 -5.67 -4.73 -7.89
CA TRP A 56 -5.73 -4.31 -6.49
C TRP A 56 -7.15 -4.16 -5.94
N SER A 57 -8.10 -3.78 -6.80
CA SER A 57 -9.51 -3.64 -6.45
C SER A 57 -10.39 -4.32 -7.51
N PRO A 58 -10.41 -5.68 -7.55
CA PRO A 58 -10.94 -6.45 -8.68
C PRO A 58 -12.44 -6.30 -8.90
N ASN A 59 -13.19 -5.89 -7.89
CA ASN A 59 -14.65 -5.77 -7.96
C ASN A 59 -15.13 -4.31 -8.06
N TRP A 60 -14.22 -3.35 -8.27
CA TRP A 60 -14.56 -1.94 -8.31
C TRP A 60 -14.74 -1.44 -9.76
N PRO A 61 -15.98 -1.23 -10.22
CA PRO A 61 -16.23 -0.84 -11.62
C PRO A 61 -15.81 0.60 -11.92
N ASP A 62 -15.82 1.49 -10.94
CA ASP A 62 -15.61 2.94 -11.13
C ASP A 62 -14.14 3.39 -11.04
N TYR A 63 -13.19 2.44 -10.92
CA TYR A 63 -11.77 2.73 -10.76
C TYR A 63 -11.21 3.62 -11.88
N LYS A 64 -11.76 3.51 -13.09
CA LYS A 64 -11.17 4.08 -14.30
C LYS A 64 -10.94 5.59 -14.21
N SER A 65 -11.88 6.33 -13.65
CA SER A 65 -11.76 7.79 -13.52
C SER A 65 -10.62 8.21 -12.58
N TYR A 66 -10.31 7.38 -11.58
CA TYR A 66 -9.20 7.61 -10.64
C TYR A 66 -7.87 7.17 -11.23
N ALA A 67 -7.85 6.04 -11.93
CA ALA A 67 -6.68 5.57 -12.66
C ALA A 67 -6.25 6.57 -13.73
N ASP A 68 -7.19 7.18 -14.47
CA ASP A 68 -6.90 8.19 -15.48
C ASP A 68 -6.26 9.45 -14.87
N LYS A 69 -6.73 9.91 -13.70
CA LYS A 69 -6.08 11.03 -12.98
C LYS A 69 -4.66 10.66 -12.53
N THR A 70 -4.46 9.43 -12.07
CA THR A 70 -3.13 8.93 -11.70
C THR A 70 -2.20 8.91 -12.92
N ILE A 71 -2.68 8.42 -14.06
CA ILE A 71 -1.94 8.41 -15.33
C ILE A 71 -1.58 9.83 -15.78
N GLU A 72 -2.52 10.77 -15.68
CA GLU A 72 -2.25 12.19 -16.00
C GLU A 72 -1.08 12.74 -15.16
N VAL A 73 -1.04 12.42 -13.88
CA VAL A 73 0.04 12.84 -12.99
C VAL A 73 1.35 12.14 -13.33
N LEU A 74 1.33 10.82 -13.53
CA LEU A 74 2.52 10.03 -13.86
C LEU A 74 3.13 10.40 -15.22
N SER A 75 2.32 10.94 -16.15
CA SER A 75 2.75 11.38 -17.48
C SER A 75 3.54 12.69 -17.47
N LYS A 76 3.56 13.42 -16.34
CA LYS A 76 4.34 14.67 -16.22
C LYS A 76 5.83 14.37 -16.12
N ASP A 77 6.65 15.31 -16.57
CA ASP A 77 8.10 15.17 -16.59
C ASP A 77 8.67 14.75 -15.22
N ASN A 78 9.46 13.69 -15.24
CA ASN A 78 10.14 13.11 -14.07
C ASN A 78 9.22 12.53 -12.95
N VAL A 79 7.90 12.54 -13.09
CA VAL A 79 7.00 12.01 -12.04
C VAL A 79 7.08 10.49 -11.98
N LEU A 80 6.97 9.80 -13.11
CA LEU A 80 7.10 8.33 -13.15
C LEU A 80 8.42 7.86 -12.55
N SER A 81 9.54 8.49 -12.94
CA SER A 81 10.86 8.09 -12.42
C SER A 81 10.96 8.26 -10.90
N LYS A 82 10.33 9.29 -10.33
CA LYS A 82 10.26 9.49 -8.87
C LYS A 82 9.35 8.49 -8.18
N ALA A 83 8.22 8.14 -8.80
CA ALA A 83 7.32 7.11 -8.29
C ALA A 83 8.02 5.73 -8.25
N LEU A 84 8.75 5.35 -9.31
CA LEU A 84 9.53 4.11 -9.33
C LEU A 84 10.71 4.16 -8.33
N ALA A 85 11.35 5.31 -8.15
CA ALA A 85 12.43 5.50 -7.18
C ALA A 85 11.96 5.25 -5.74
N TYR A 86 10.71 5.57 -5.39
CA TYR A 86 10.14 5.25 -4.08
C TYR A 86 10.24 3.75 -3.78
N TYR A 87 9.81 2.89 -4.72
CA TYR A 87 9.91 1.44 -4.58
C TYR A 87 11.36 0.95 -4.57
N ARG A 88 12.23 1.54 -5.39
CA ARG A 88 13.65 1.18 -5.43
C ARG A 88 14.35 1.47 -4.11
N CYS A 89 14.09 2.63 -3.52
CA CYS A 89 14.63 3.00 -2.21
C CYS A 89 14.14 2.07 -1.08
N THR A 90 12.94 1.48 -1.19
CA THR A 90 12.43 0.56 -0.19
C THR A 90 13.25 -0.73 -0.10
N PHE A 91 13.76 -1.24 -1.24
CA PHE A 91 14.48 -2.52 -1.31
C PHE A 91 16.01 -2.37 -1.44
N GLN A 92 16.52 -1.18 -1.70
CA GLN A 92 17.94 -0.93 -1.94
C GLN A 92 18.49 0.08 -0.94
N GLU A 93 19.05 -0.41 0.16
CA GLU A 93 19.62 0.43 1.22
C GLU A 93 20.68 1.42 0.70
N SER A 94 21.43 1.04 -0.36
CA SER A 94 22.41 1.92 -0.98
C SER A 94 21.84 3.20 -1.59
N LEU A 95 20.52 3.25 -1.82
CA LEU A 95 19.80 4.43 -2.29
C LEU A 95 19.23 5.28 -1.15
N GLN A 96 19.36 4.82 0.09
CA GLN A 96 18.88 5.52 1.27
C GLN A 96 20.04 6.30 1.94
N THR A 97 19.68 7.36 2.66
CA THR A 97 20.65 8.08 3.49
C THR A 97 20.83 7.35 4.83
N GLU A 98 22.00 7.49 5.47
CA GLU A 98 22.25 6.94 6.81
C GLU A 98 21.18 7.36 7.83
N ARG A 99 20.69 8.61 7.72
CA ARG A 99 19.62 9.11 8.59
C ARG A 99 18.31 8.32 8.40
N ILE A 100 17.93 7.98 7.17
CA ILE A 100 16.71 7.20 6.89
C ILE A 100 16.87 5.79 7.43
N ASN A 101 18.01 5.14 7.18
CA ASN A 101 18.27 3.79 7.66
C ASN A 101 18.23 3.71 9.20
N SER A 102 18.88 4.68 9.88
CA SER A 102 18.87 4.76 11.34
C SER A 102 17.45 4.97 11.88
N LEU A 103 16.69 5.91 11.30
CA LEU A 103 15.32 6.19 11.72
C LEU A 103 14.38 5.00 11.49
N THR A 104 14.49 4.33 10.35
CA THR A 104 13.69 3.14 10.05
C THR A 104 13.96 2.01 11.05
N SER A 105 15.24 1.79 11.36
CA SER A 105 15.64 0.77 12.37
C SER A 105 15.11 1.12 13.75
N GLU A 106 15.22 2.37 14.18
CA GLU A 106 14.73 2.85 15.47
C GLU A 106 13.20 2.69 15.58
N LEU A 107 12.46 3.15 14.57
CA LEU A 107 10.99 3.07 14.56
C LEU A 107 10.48 1.64 14.51
N SER A 108 11.15 0.76 13.79
CA SER A 108 10.78 -0.67 13.71
C SER A 108 10.97 -1.41 15.05
N ALA A 109 11.82 -0.91 15.93
CA ALA A 109 12.06 -1.50 17.25
C ALA A 109 11.09 -1.00 18.33
N GLN A 110 10.25 -0.03 18.02
CA GLN A 110 9.36 0.61 19.00
C GLN A 110 7.91 0.20 18.78
N THR A 111 7.19 0.00 19.89
CA THR A 111 5.74 -0.15 19.88
C THR A 111 5.07 1.21 19.64
N ILE A 112 4.05 1.24 18.82
CA ILE A 112 3.25 2.43 18.52
C ILE A 112 2.31 2.69 19.71
N LYS A 113 2.49 3.81 20.40
CA LYS A 113 1.82 4.13 21.68
C LYS A 113 0.54 4.94 21.52
N VAL A 114 0.29 5.51 20.35
CA VAL A 114 -0.91 6.31 20.12
C VAL A 114 -2.09 5.40 19.76
N PRO A 115 -3.31 5.68 20.23
CA PRO A 115 -4.50 4.97 19.78
C PRO A 115 -4.55 4.93 18.25
N SER A 116 -4.76 3.75 17.70
CA SER A 116 -4.61 3.51 16.27
C SER A 116 -5.79 2.74 15.70
N LEU A 117 -6.22 3.17 14.50
CA LEU A 117 -7.22 2.51 13.69
C LEU A 117 -6.57 1.99 12.41
N TYR A 118 -6.73 0.72 12.14
CA TYR A 118 -6.35 0.09 10.89
C TYR A 118 -7.57 -0.34 10.09
N LEU A 119 -7.65 0.11 8.84
CA LEU A 119 -8.72 -0.25 7.90
C LEU A 119 -8.14 -1.01 6.71
N HIS A 120 -8.80 -2.10 6.29
CA HIS A 120 -8.36 -2.89 5.15
C HIS A 120 -9.56 -3.45 4.38
N GLY A 121 -9.44 -3.56 3.05
CA GLY A 121 -10.45 -4.21 2.22
C GLY A 121 -10.24 -5.72 2.17
N GLU A 122 -11.29 -6.50 2.39
CA GLU A 122 -11.23 -7.97 2.39
C GLU A 122 -10.66 -8.53 1.07
N ASN A 123 -11.01 -7.88 -0.06
CA ASN A 123 -10.63 -8.31 -1.41
C ASN A 123 -9.39 -7.57 -1.95
N ASP A 124 -8.54 -7.03 -1.06
CA ASP A 124 -7.33 -6.33 -1.47
C ASP A 124 -6.39 -7.27 -2.25
N GLY A 125 -6.19 -6.93 -3.53
CA GLY A 125 -5.30 -7.66 -4.43
C GLY A 125 -3.86 -7.14 -4.44
N CYS A 126 -3.56 -6.07 -3.70
CA CYS A 126 -2.23 -5.50 -3.53
C CYS A 126 -1.53 -6.07 -2.30
N ILE A 127 -2.20 -5.98 -1.14
CA ILE A 127 -1.72 -6.48 0.14
C ILE A 127 -2.84 -7.31 0.76
N GLY A 128 -2.52 -8.53 1.19
CA GLY A 128 -3.51 -9.43 1.77
C GLY A 128 -4.03 -8.94 3.12
N ALA A 129 -5.35 -9.00 3.33
CA ALA A 129 -5.97 -8.63 4.61
C ALA A 129 -5.47 -9.51 5.78
N ASN A 130 -5.02 -10.75 5.49
CA ASN A 130 -4.39 -11.64 6.47
C ASN A 130 -3.12 -11.06 7.11
N LEU A 131 -2.45 -10.08 6.48
CA LEU A 131 -1.27 -9.43 7.07
C LEU A 131 -1.61 -8.49 8.23
N SER A 132 -2.89 -8.27 8.51
CA SER A 132 -3.33 -7.60 9.74
C SER A 132 -3.26 -8.50 10.98
N GLU A 133 -3.18 -9.82 10.80
CA GLU A 133 -3.06 -10.77 11.90
C GLU A 133 -1.73 -10.56 12.63
N GLY A 134 -1.78 -10.46 13.95
CA GLY A 134 -0.61 -10.22 14.78
C GLY A 134 -0.12 -8.77 14.80
N MET A 135 -0.77 -7.84 14.08
CA MET A 135 -0.41 -6.42 14.12
C MET A 135 -0.54 -5.82 15.52
N GLU A 136 -1.45 -6.32 16.33
CA GLU A 136 -1.62 -5.89 17.73
C GLU A 136 -0.33 -5.97 18.56
N ASN A 137 0.62 -6.82 18.18
CA ASN A 137 1.91 -6.93 18.86
C ASN A 137 2.82 -5.70 18.65
N PHE A 138 2.50 -4.84 17.71
CA PHE A 138 3.27 -3.63 17.39
C PHE A 138 2.60 -2.34 17.92
N PHE A 139 1.48 -2.45 18.63
CA PHE A 139 0.69 -1.32 19.10
C PHE A 139 0.28 -1.51 20.56
N ASP A 140 0.22 -0.43 21.32
CA ASP A 140 -0.36 -0.45 22.67
C ASP A 140 -1.90 -0.47 22.61
N ASP A 141 -2.49 0.16 21.57
CA ASP A 141 -3.93 0.26 21.37
C ASP A 141 -4.24 0.29 19.85
N LEU A 142 -4.78 -0.81 19.32
CA LEU A 142 -5.10 -0.99 17.91
C LEU A 142 -6.53 -1.48 17.72
N GLU A 143 -7.34 -0.69 17.05
CA GLU A 143 -8.60 -1.14 16.46
C GLU A 143 -8.36 -1.54 15.00
N THR A 144 -8.75 -2.77 14.63
CA THR A 144 -8.65 -3.29 13.25
C THR A 144 -10.04 -3.54 12.68
N LYS A 145 -10.32 -3.02 11.47
CA LYS A 145 -11.55 -3.29 10.74
C LYS A 145 -11.23 -3.74 9.32
N ILE A 146 -11.69 -4.94 8.98
CA ILE A 146 -11.67 -5.48 7.62
C ILE A 146 -13.03 -5.24 7.00
N LEU A 147 -13.08 -4.47 5.92
CA LEU A 147 -14.32 -4.12 5.23
C LEU A 147 -14.59 -5.17 4.14
N PRO A 148 -15.79 -5.80 4.15
CA PRO A 148 -16.16 -6.76 3.12
C PRO A 148 -16.37 -6.05 1.76
N ASP A 149 -16.34 -6.80 0.68
CA ASP A 149 -16.68 -6.35 -0.67
C ASP A 149 -15.94 -5.08 -1.15
N CYS A 150 -14.71 -4.87 -0.74
CA CYS A 150 -13.85 -3.83 -1.27
C CYS A 150 -12.38 -4.27 -1.29
N GLY A 151 -11.59 -3.60 -2.12
CA GLY A 151 -10.17 -3.90 -2.35
C GLY A 151 -9.24 -2.87 -1.71
N HIS A 152 -8.13 -2.61 -2.39
CA HIS A 152 -7.05 -1.76 -1.91
C HIS A 152 -7.44 -0.29 -1.69
N PHE A 153 -8.33 0.21 -2.51
CA PHE A 153 -8.77 1.60 -2.47
C PHE A 153 -10.07 1.78 -1.68
N LEU A 154 -10.26 1.04 -0.57
CA LEU A 154 -11.51 1.02 0.20
C LEU A 154 -12.07 2.42 0.52
N HIS A 155 -11.21 3.41 0.72
CA HIS A 155 -11.60 4.79 0.98
C HIS A 155 -12.21 5.50 -0.25
N LEU A 156 -11.97 4.98 -1.44
CA LEU A 156 -12.58 5.43 -2.70
C LEU A 156 -13.75 4.54 -3.10
N GLU A 157 -13.70 3.26 -2.76
CA GLU A 157 -14.73 2.26 -3.06
C GLU A 157 -15.95 2.42 -2.15
N LYS A 158 -15.73 2.71 -0.87
CA LYS A 158 -16.75 2.85 0.19
C LYS A 158 -16.55 4.13 1.02
N PRO A 159 -16.54 5.32 0.40
CA PRO A 159 -16.17 6.56 1.08
C PRO A 159 -17.04 6.90 2.29
N GLU A 160 -18.35 6.65 2.22
CA GLU A 160 -19.27 6.95 3.32
C GLU A 160 -19.02 6.04 4.53
N GLU A 161 -18.85 4.74 4.30
CA GLU A 161 -18.57 3.75 5.35
C GLU A 161 -17.23 4.04 6.01
N VAL A 162 -16.17 4.24 5.22
CA VAL A 162 -14.81 4.55 5.72
C VAL A 162 -14.80 5.86 6.50
N ASN A 163 -15.44 6.92 6.00
CA ASN A 163 -15.51 8.19 6.69
C ASN A 163 -16.25 8.09 8.03
N ASN A 164 -17.35 7.34 8.10
CA ASN A 164 -18.09 7.15 9.35
C ASN A 164 -17.23 6.41 10.38
N ILE A 165 -16.55 5.34 9.99
CA ILE A 165 -15.64 4.61 10.88
C ILE A 165 -14.52 5.53 11.41
N ILE A 166 -13.95 6.35 10.55
CA ILE A 166 -12.90 7.31 10.94
C ILE A 166 -13.44 8.35 11.91
N LEU A 167 -14.63 8.90 11.65
CA LEU A 167 -15.26 9.90 12.52
C LEU A 167 -15.62 9.31 13.90
N ASP A 168 -16.14 8.09 13.92
CA ASP A 168 -16.44 7.40 15.17
C ASP A 168 -15.17 7.19 16.01
N PHE A 169 -14.09 6.72 15.39
CA PHE A 169 -12.79 6.56 16.06
C PHE A 169 -12.22 7.88 16.60
N LEU A 170 -12.41 8.98 15.88
CA LEU A 170 -11.90 10.30 16.32
C LEU A 170 -12.76 10.95 17.39
N SER A 171 -13.99 10.46 17.59
CA SER A 171 -14.96 11.04 18.56
C SER A 171 -14.93 10.33 19.91
N GLY A 172 -14.39 9.12 20.00
CA GLY A 172 -14.22 8.32 21.23
C GLY A 172 -12.91 8.58 21.89
#